data_71b1249c2dfb4ab123d8fe6c83c0566d
#
_entry.id   71b1249c2dfb4ab123d8fe6c83c0566d
#
_cell.length_a   1.000
_cell.length_b   1.000
_cell.length_c   1.000
_cell.angle_alpha   90.00
_cell.angle_beta   90.00
_cell.angle_gamma   90.00
#
_symmetry.space_group_name_H-M   'P 1'
#
loop_
_entity.id
_entity.type
_entity.pdbx_description
1 polymer ?
#
loop_
_entity_poly.entity_id
_entity_poly.type
_entity_poly.pdbx_seq_one_letter_code
_entity_poly.pdbx_strand_id
1 'polypeptide(L)'
;MKRAAILLFIVFFYGAISAQDFDKYFENKTLRIDYLHSGKNDSESIEVKAYHAGGVWSGTRSYLIEPKRYGDILFQVFDAASGMRIYARSYSTLFCEYRTTERALTEVGHFEECINMPFPKSAVKYTFTMYDRRNVGKLLYTGTFDPSKETVKPFVKEYEVMNLHKGGKPENCIDILFLPDGYAKEDAKKLEKDMKRFASYVMNCTPYKENKKYVNLQSSRVFLNTPPLGSVMPDSAEYPLMARRLTYFLFSLYGVQFIT
;
A
#
# COMPACT_ATOMS: atom_id res chain seq x y z
N MET A 1 -40.59 41.98 -12.06
CA MET A 1 -39.67 41.22 -12.90
C MET A 1 -38.20 41.38 -12.46
N LYS A 2 -37.87 41.58 -11.17
CA LYS A 2 -36.49 41.76 -10.68
C LYS A 2 -36.03 40.67 -9.67
N ARG A 3 -36.81 39.58 -9.46
CA ARG A 3 -36.51 38.51 -8.48
C ARG A 3 -36.03 37.20 -9.11
N ALA A 4 -36.07 37.04 -10.44
CA ALA A 4 -35.65 35.82 -11.15
C ALA A 4 -34.17 35.82 -11.53
N ALA A 5 -33.46 36.97 -11.49
CA ALA A 5 -32.06 37.06 -11.89
C ALA A 5 -31.05 36.67 -10.80
N ILE A 6 -31.47 36.60 -9.52
CA ILE A 6 -30.56 36.28 -8.39
C ILE A 6 -30.39 34.77 -8.19
N LEU A 7 -31.33 33.94 -8.64
CA LEU A 7 -31.27 32.48 -8.49
C LEU A 7 -30.38 31.81 -9.53
N LEU A 8 -30.02 32.44 -10.62
CA LEU A 8 -29.18 31.90 -11.67
C LEU A 8 -27.67 32.02 -11.38
N PHE A 9 -27.27 32.86 -10.41
CA PHE A 9 -25.87 33.11 -10.08
C PHE A 9 -25.31 32.18 -8.99
N ILE A 10 -26.17 31.44 -8.26
CA ILE A 10 -25.75 30.53 -7.18
C ILE A 10 -25.40 29.14 -7.70
N VAL A 11 -25.82 28.77 -8.91
CA VAL A 11 -25.58 27.41 -9.47
C VAL A 11 -24.19 27.25 -10.10
N PHE A 12 -23.44 28.32 -10.34
CA PHE A 12 -22.12 28.25 -10.98
C PHE A 12 -20.93 28.17 -10.03
N PHE A 13 -21.13 28.08 -8.72
CA PHE A 13 -20.05 27.93 -7.73
C PHE A 13 -19.99 26.54 -7.10
N TYR A 14 -20.57 25.52 -7.70
CA TYR A 14 -20.10 24.16 -7.45
C TYR A 14 -18.75 24.03 -8.16
N GLY A 15 -17.70 24.43 -7.42
CA GLY A 15 -16.35 24.29 -7.86
C GLY A 15 -16.14 22.87 -8.38
N ALA A 16 -15.73 22.75 -9.62
CA ALA A 16 -15.20 21.53 -10.16
C ALA A 16 -14.24 20.98 -9.10
N ILE A 17 -14.59 19.85 -8.46
CA ILE A 17 -13.63 19.05 -7.72
C ILE A 17 -12.63 18.65 -8.80
N SER A 18 -11.58 19.43 -8.94
CA SER A 18 -10.53 19.18 -9.89
C SER A 18 -9.94 17.85 -9.50
N ALA A 19 -10.25 16.80 -10.25
CA ALA A 19 -9.48 15.57 -10.19
C ALA A 19 -8.02 16.00 -10.36
N GLN A 20 -7.20 15.71 -9.34
CA GLN A 20 -5.79 16.10 -9.38
C GLN A 20 -5.17 15.45 -10.61
N ASP A 21 -4.59 16.27 -11.48
CA ASP A 21 -3.95 15.79 -12.70
C ASP A 21 -2.70 14.99 -12.33
N PHE A 22 -2.79 13.68 -12.47
CA PHE A 22 -1.68 12.76 -12.22
C PHE A 22 -0.43 13.20 -13.00
N ASP A 23 -0.60 13.45 -14.31
CA ASP A 23 0.51 13.71 -15.20
C ASP A 23 1.17 15.08 -14.95
N LYS A 24 0.51 15.97 -14.23
CA LYS A 24 1.10 17.24 -13.79
C LYS A 24 2.14 17.04 -12.69
N TYR A 25 1.85 16.18 -11.71
CA TYR A 25 2.66 16.06 -10.50
C TYR A 25 3.53 14.80 -10.45
N PHE A 26 3.16 13.75 -11.19
CA PHE A 26 3.77 12.44 -11.04
C PHE A 26 4.23 11.83 -12.36
N GLU A 27 5.24 10.98 -12.26
CA GLU A 27 5.65 10.05 -13.30
C GLU A 27 4.87 8.75 -13.17
N ASN A 28 4.73 8.01 -14.28
CA ASN A 28 4.16 6.67 -14.26
C ASN A 28 5.15 5.63 -13.71
N LYS A 29 5.59 5.86 -12.49
CA LYS A 29 6.60 5.10 -11.76
C LYS A 29 6.25 5.09 -10.27
N THR A 30 6.66 4.08 -9.54
CA THR A 30 6.41 3.97 -8.10
C THR A 30 7.60 4.50 -7.31
N LEU A 31 7.33 5.32 -6.29
CA LEU A 31 8.23 5.64 -5.20
C LEU A 31 7.79 4.87 -3.96
N ARG A 32 8.70 4.08 -3.35
CA ARG A 32 8.51 3.45 -2.06
C ARG A 32 9.34 4.16 -1.01
N ILE A 33 8.73 4.48 0.11
CA ILE A 33 9.38 5.05 1.29
C ILE A 33 9.42 3.95 2.35
N ASP A 34 10.63 3.49 2.68
CA ASP A 34 10.84 2.53 3.76
C ASP A 34 11.09 3.29 5.06
N TYR A 35 10.45 2.87 6.13
CA TYR A 35 10.56 3.52 7.42
C TYR A 35 10.50 2.50 8.57
N LEU A 36 11.09 2.88 9.70
CA LEU A 36 10.94 2.16 10.96
C LEU A 36 9.85 2.83 11.78
N HIS A 37 8.83 2.06 12.13
CA HIS A 37 7.78 2.45 13.07
C HIS A 37 8.09 1.84 14.42
N SER A 38 8.29 2.66 15.43
CA SER A 38 8.69 2.20 16.76
C SER A 38 7.80 2.81 17.82
N GLY A 39 7.50 2.04 18.87
CA GLY A 39 6.71 2.60 19.97
C GLY A 39 6.06 1.56 20.86
N LYS A 40 5.20 2.08 21.72
CA LYS A 40 4.34 1.36 22.67
C LYS A 40 2.87 1.66 22.38
N ASN A 41 1.99 1.26 23.29
CA ASN A 41 0.55 1.53 23.20
C ASN A 41 0.19 3.04 23.17
N ASP A 42 1.00 3.89 23.81
CA ASP A 42 0.74 5.33 24.02
C ASP A 42 1.74 6.26 23.33
N SER A 43 2.86 5.72 22.84
CA SER A 43 3.95 6.49 22.25
C SER A 43 4.50 5.81 21.01
N GLU A 44 4.73 6.60 19.96
CA GLU A 44 5.20 6.09 18.68
C GLU A 44 6.00 7.13 17.91
N SER A 45 6.88 6.66 17.06
CA SER A 45 7.73 7.45 16.18
C SER A 45 7.94 6.78 14.83
N ILE A 46 8.17 7.58 13.81
CA ILE A 46 8.54 7.15 12.45
C ILE A 46 9.94 7.68 12.12
N GLU A 47 10.78 6.81 11.59
CA GLU A 47 12.10 7.14 11.06
C GLU A 47 12.22 6.62 9.63
N VAL A 48 12.33 7.52 8.65
CA VAL A 48 12.52 7.15 7.25
C VAL A 48 13.93 6.58 7.05
N LYS A 49 14.02 5.41 6.41
CA LYS A 49 15.27 4.66 6.22
C LYS A 49 15.79 4.74 4.79
N ALA A 50 14.90 4.65 3.80
CA ALA A 50 15.32 4.65 2.40
C ALA A 50 14.18 5.03 1.46
N TYR A 51 14.59 5.48 0.27
CA TYR A 51 13.71 5.65 -0.88
C TYR A 51 14.08 4.64 -1.96
N HIS A 52 13.07 3.99 -2.52
CA HIS A 52 13.23 3.07 -3.64
C HIS A 52 12.32 3.47 -4.78
N ALA A 53 12.79 3.33 -6.00
CA ALA A 53 11.96 3.60 -7.17
C ALA A 53 12.05 2.48 -8.19
N GLY A 54 10.92 2.19 -8.82
CA GLY A 54 10.85 1.19 -9.87
C GLY A 54 9.43 0.77 -10.19
N GLY A 55 9.29 0.06 -11.30
CA GLY A 55 8.00 -0.40 -11.77
C GLY A 55 7.07 0.73 -12.24
N VAL A 56 6.00 0.32 -12.90
CA VAL A 56 4.91 1.22 -13.28
C VAL A 56 4.05 1.48 -12.04
N TRP A 57 3.53 2.70 -11.91
CA TRP A 57 2.52 2.99 -10.89
C TRP A 57 1.28 2.14 -11.13
N SER A 58 0.96 1.27 -10.17
CA SER A 58 -0.17 0.34 -10.25
C SER A 58 -1.44 0.84 -9.56
N GLY A 59 -1.34 1.91 -8.77
CA GLY A 59 -2.51 2.51 -8.11
C GLY A 59 -3.33 3.40 -9.05
N THR A 60 -4.47 3.86 -8.54
CA THR A 60 -5.36 4.75 -9.32
C THR A 60 -4.66 6.05 -9.72
N ARG A 61 -4.95 6.52 -10.92
CA ARG A 61 -4.50 7.82 -11.43
C ARG A 61 -5.59 8.89 -11.33
N SER A 62 -6.83 8.48 -11.06
CA SER A 62 -7.99 9.37 -11.02
C SER A 62 -8.36 9.82 -9.59
N TYR A 63 -8.05 8.99 -8.58
CA TYR A 63 -8.37 9.24 -7.18
C TYR A 63 -7.10 9.30 -6.35
N LEU A 64 -6.29 10.34 -6.57
CA LEU A 64 -5.02 10.52 -5.88
C LEU A 64 -5.18 10.88 -4.40
N ILE A 65 -6.32 11.44 -4.04
CA ILE A 65 -6.68 11.79 -2.67
C ILE A 65 -7.89 10.96 -2.28
N GLU A 66 -7.73 10.07 -1.31
CA GLU A 66 -8.84 9.29 -0.77
C GLU A 66 -9.90 10.20 -0.16
N PRO A 67 -11.18 10.01 -0.51
CA PRO A 67 -12.28 10.84 0.01
C PRO A 67 -12.60 10.55 1.48
N LYS A 68 -12.26 9.34 1.95
CA LYS A 68 -12.46 8.88 3.32
C LYS A 68 -11.21 8.18 3.82
N ARG A 69 -10.98 8.25 5.13
CA ARG A 69 -9.92 7.51 5.79
C ARG A 69 -10.42 6.10 6.14
N TYR A 70 -9.70 5.09 5.70
CA TYR A 70 -10.02 3.66 5.92
C TYR A 70 -9.07 2.98 6.92
N GLY A 71 -7.89 3.57 7.18
CA GLY A 71 -6.90 3.05 8.11
C GLY A 71 -6.56 4.03 9.22
N ASP A 72 -5.70 3.61 10.15
CA ASP A 72 -5.29 4.41 11.31
C ASP A 72 -4.25 5.45 10.94
N ILE A 73 -3.39 5.16 9.96
CA ILE A 73 -2.38 6.09 9.47
C ILE A 73 -2.90 6.79 8.22
N LEU A 74 -2.82 8.12 8.22
CA LEU A 74 -3.02 8.95 7.02
C LEU A 74 -1.68 9.45 6.53
N PHE A 75 -1.29 9.01 5.34
CA PHE A 75 -0.16 9.54 4.60
C PHE A 75 -0.63 10.61 3.62
N GLN A 76 -0.01 11.78 3.65
CA GLN A 76 -0.37 12.90 2.77
C GLN A 76 0.88 13.46 2.11
N VAL A 77 0.74 13.89 0.86
CA VAL A 77 1.81 14.50 0.06
C VAL A 77 1.35 15.84 -0.47
N PHE A 78 2.22 16.82 -0.33
CA PHE A 78 1.99 18.20 -0.75
C PHE A 78 3.08 18.61 -1.76
N ASP A 79 2.70 19.25 -2.83
CA ASP A 79 3.64 19.93 -3.72
C ASP A 79 4.39 21.01 -2.94
N ALA A 80 5.72 20.97 -2.94
CA ALA A 80 6.52 21.86 -2.10
C ALA A 80 6.42 23.33 -2.53
N ALA A 81 6.17 23.59 -3.82
CA ALA A 81 6.10 24.95 -4.36
C ALA A 81 4.76 25.62 -4.05
N SER A 82 3.64 24.91 -4.19
CA SER A 82 2.29 25.47 -4.01
C SER A 82 1.68 25.17 -2.66
N GLY A 83 2.21 24.20 -1.90
CA GLY A 83 1.61 23.69 -0.67
C GLY A 83 0.31 22.90 -0.91
N MET A 84 -0.07 22.66 -2.15
CA MET A 84 -1.30 21.94 -2.48
C MET A 84 -1.12 20.45 -2.17
N ARG A 85 -2.13 19.83 -1.52
CA ARG A 85 -2.16 18.39 -1.31
C ARG A 85 -2.41 17.68 -2.64
N ILE A 86 -1.47 16.85 -3.08
CA ILE A 86 -1.49 16.18 -4.38
C ILE A 86 -1.70 14.66 -4.29
N TYR A 87 -1.51 14.07 -3.09
CA TYR A 87 -1.75 12.65 -2.85
C TYR A 87 -2.15 12.42 -1.39
N ALA A 88 -3.05 11.48 -1.14
CA ALA A 88 -3.38 11.03 0.21
C ALA A 88 -3.90 9.60 0.20
N ARG A 89 -3.37 8.78 1.12
CA ARG A 89 -3.80 7.41 1.37
C ARG A 89 -3.85 7.14 2.86
N SER A 90 -4.81 6.31 3.25
CA SER A 90 -4.88 5.79 4.60
C SER A 90 -4.67 4.28 4.61
N TYR A 91 -4.02 3.79 5.66
CA TYR A 91 -3.70 2.38 5.82
C TYR A 91 -3.46 2.05 7.29
N SER A 92 -3.43 0.77 7.63
CA SER A 92 -3.02 0.25 8.92
C SER A 92 -1.84 -0.71 8.74
N THR A 93 -1.04 -0.88 9.78
CA THR A 93 0.19 -1.68 9.76
C THR A 93 0.22 -2.64 10.93
N LEU A 94 1.22 -3.52 10.95
CA LEU A 94 1.44 -4.43 12.09
C LEU A 94 1.69 -3.67 13.40
N PHE A 95 2.29 -2.47 13.36
CA PHE A 95 2.40 -1.65 14.55
C PHE A 95 1.03 -1.24 15.10
N CYS A 96 0.05 -0.95 14.24
CA CYS A 96 -1.31 -0.61 14.67
C CYS A 96 -1.98 -1.75 15.45
N GLU A 97 -1.70 -3.01 15.08
CA GLU A 97 -2.13 -4.19 15.81
C GLU A 97 -1.31 -4.37 17.11
N TYR A 98 0.02 -4.33 17.01
CA TYR A 98 0.93 -4.48 18.15
C TYR A 98 0.57 -3.56 19.32
N ARG A 99 0.31 -2.28 19.06
CA ARG A 99 0.00 -1.26 20.09
C ARG A 99 -1.24 -1.60 20.91
N THR A 100 -2.07 -2.53 20.47
CA THR A 100 -3.28 -2.99 21.19
C THR A 100 -3.02 -4.21 22.09
N THR A 101 -1.83 -4.79 22.05
CA THR A 101 -1.45 -5.98 22.83
C THR A 101 -0.98 -5.61 24.23
N GLU A 102 -1.07 -6.56 25.18
CA GLU A 102 -0.51 -6.41 26.52
C GLU A 102 1.00 -6.15 26.52
N ARG A 103 1.70 -6.75 25.56
CA ARG A 103 3.14 -6.56 25.39
C ARG A 103 3.52 -5.11 25.14
N ALA A 104 2.70 -4.39 24.40
CA ALA A 104 2.92 -2.97 24.09
C ALA A 104 2.77 -2.05 25.32
N LEU A 105 2.23 -2.51 26.44
CA LEU A 105 2.18 -1.73 27.69
C LEU A 105 3.58 -1.51 28.29
N THR A 106 4.48 -2.45 28.09
CA THR A 106 5.80 -2.47 28.73
C THR A 106 6.97 -2.41 27.75
N GLU A 107 6.83 -3.00 26.56
CA GLU A 107 7.90 -3.14 25.59
C GLU A 107 7.73 -2.20 24.40
N VAL A 108 8.86 -1.72 23.87
CA VAL A 108 8.90 -0.98 22.60
C VAL A 108 8.95 -1.97 21.45
N GLY A 109 7.95 -1.92 20.57
CA GLY A 109 7.96 -2.64 19.30
C GLY A 109 8.70 -1.86 18.23
N HIS A 110 9.34 -2.58 17.30
CA HIS A 110 10.06 -2.02 16.15
C HIS A 110 9.60 -2.74 14.89
N PHE A 111 9.01 -2.00 13.97
CA PHE A 111 8.43 -2.56 12.74
C PHE A 111 9.03 -1.84 11.53
N GLU A 112 9.66 -2.60 10.66
CA GLU A 112 10.05 -2.12 9.34
C GLU A 112 8.83 -2.12 8.45
N GLU A 113 8.45 -0.95 7.99
CA GLU A 113 7.24 -0.71 7.21
C GLU A 113 7.56 0.11 5.96
N CYS A 114 6.63 0.13 5.01
CA CYS A 114 6.79 0.96 3.83
C CYS A 114 5.46 1.52 3.33
N ILE A 115 5.52 2.59 2.56
CA ILE A 115 4.40 3.15 1.81
C ILE A 115 4.79 3.38 0.36
N ASN A 116 3.90 3.03 -0.55
CA ASN A 116 4.05 3.32 -1.97
C ASN A 116 3.22 4.55 -2.37
N MET A 117 3.82 5.39 -3.21
CA MET A 117 3.15 6.52 -3.84
C MET A 117 3.62 6.66 -5.30
N PRO A 118 2.88 7.40 -6.15
CA PRO A 118 3.41 7.74 -7.48
C PRO A 118 4.69 8.57 -7.35
N PHE A 119 5.67 8.37 -8.22
CA PHE A 119 6.95 9.08 -8.19
C PHE A 119 6.75 10.56 -8.53
N PRO A 120 7.08 11.52 -7.63
CA PRO A 120 6.85 12.93 -7.88
C PRO A 120 7.87 13.49 -8.87
N LYS A 121 7.43 14.39 -9.75
CA LYS A 121 8.27 15.09 -10.72
C LYS A 121 9.11 16.21 -10.11
N SER A 122 8.65 16.76 -8.98
CA SER A 122 9.26 17.88 -8.28
C SER A 122 9.31 17.62 -6.79
N ALA A 123 9.98 18.48 -6.05
CA ALA A 123 10.06 18.40 -4.60
C ALA A 123 8.67 18.38 -3.94
N VAL A 124 8.50 17.49 -2.98
CA VAL A 124 7.27 17.33 -2.20
C VAL A 124 7.56 17.33 -0.70
N LYS A 125 6.58 17.78 0.08
CA LYS A 125 6.50 17.56 1.53
C LYS A 125 5.51 16.44 1.78
N TYR A 126 5.79 15.55 2.73
CA TYR A 126 4.85 14.49 3.10
C TYR A 126 4.73 14.35 4.61
N THR A 127 3.61 13.82 5.06
CA THR A 127 3.31 13.66 6.49
C THR A 127 2.72 12.30 6.77
N PHE A 128 3.01 11.78 7.97
CA PHE A 128 2.34 10.63 8.56
C PHE A 128 1.56 11.11 9.78
N THR A 129 0.26 10.85 9.80
CA THR A 129 -0.63 11.21 10.91
C THR A 129 -1.34 9.94 11.39
N MET A 130 -1.19 9.60 12.66
CA MET A 130 -1.93 8.51 13.30
C MET A 130 -3.24 9.03 13.85
N TYR A 131 -4.30 8.27 13.67
CA TYR A 131 -5.62 8.56 14.22
C TYR A 131 -6.02 7.53 15.28
N ASP A 132 -6.58 8.02 16.37
CA ASP A 132 -7.16 7.17 17.40
C ASP A 132 -8.61 6.77 17.06
N ARG A 133 -9.21 5.91 17.89
CA ARG A 133 -10.61 5.46 17.74
C ARG A 133 -11.63 6.60 17.85
N ARG A 134 -11.27 7.74 18.44
CA ARG A 134 -12.10 8.96 18.52
C ARG A 134 -11.90 9.88 17.34
N ASN A 135 -11.13 9.44 16.33
CA ASN A 135 -10.77 10.21 15.13
C ASN A 135 -9.93 11.47 15.43
N VAL A 136 -9.14 11.43 16.50
CA VAL A 136 -8.17 12.48 16.82
C VAL A 136 -6.84 12.14 16.18
N GLY A 137 -6.37 13.02 15.29
CA GLY A 137 -5.11 12.86 14.56
C GLY A 137 -3.91 13.38 15.36
N LYS A 138 -2.83 12.60 15.42
CA LYS A 138 -1.52 12.97 15.94
C LYS A 138 -0.51 12.93 14.78
N LEU A 139 0.09 14.07 14.46
CA LEU A 139 1.18 14.11 13.48
C LEU A 139 2.40 13.38 14.05
N LEU A 140 2.85 12.33 13.36
CA LEU A 140 4.01 11.52 13.76
C LEU A 140 5.31 11.98 13.09
N TYR A 141 5.20 12.34 11.81
CA TYR A 141 6.38 12.66 11.01
C TYR A 141 6.05 13.64 9.89
N THR A 142 7.00 14.50 9.61
CA THR A 142 7.02 15.35 8.41
C THR A 142 8.36 15.18 7.73
N GLY A 143 8.32 14.84 6.44
CA GLY A 143 9.51 14.73 5.59
C GLY A 143 9.38 15.53 4.30
N THR A 144 10.49 15.62 3.60
CA THR A 144 10.56 16.17 2.25
C THR A 144 11.23 15.14 1.34
N PHE A 145 10.85 15.13 0.08
CA PHE A 145 11.51 14.34 -0.95
C PHE A 145 11.70 15.21 -2.19
N ASP A 146 12.93 15.33 -2.63
CA ASP A 146 13.28 16.05 -3.86
C ASP A 146 13.95 15.04 -4.81
N PRO A 147 13.31 14.68 -5.93
CA PRO A 147 13.84 13.68 -6.86
C PRO A 147 15.19 14.06 -7.45
N SER A 148 15.58 15.33 -7.41
CA SER A 148 16.88 15.81 -7.91
C SER A 148 18.01 15.73 -6.88
N LYS A 149 17.69 15.53 -5.59
CA LYS A 149 18.66 15.56 -4.49
C LYS A 149 18.75 14.27 -3.72
N GLU A 150 17.65 13.54 -3.60
CA GLU A 150 17.59 12.33 -2.79
C GLU A 150 18.25 11.15 -3.47
N THR A 151 18.93 10.33 -2.67
CA THR A 151 19.45 9.05 -3.13
C THR A 151 18.32 8.03 -3.21
N VAL A 152 17.93 7.68 -4.43
CA VAL A 152 16.86 6.72 -4.68
C VAL A 152 17.47 5.41 -5.18
N LYS A 153 17.25 4.33 -4.43
CA LYS A 153 17.71 2.99 -4.79
C LYS A 153 16.79 2.35 -5.83
N PRO A 154 17.31 1.51 -6.74
CA PRO A 154 16.46 0.77 -7.64
C PRO A 154 15.64 -0.28 -6.87
N PHE A 155 14.46 -0.58 -7.39
CA PHE A 155 13.66 -1.70 -6.91
C PHE A 155 14.30 -3.02 -7.33
N VAL A 156 14.60 -3.87 -6.38
CA VAL A 156 15.10 -5.23 -6.65
C VAL A 156 13.93 -6.21 -6.59
N LYS A 157 13.68 -6.92 -7.69
CA LYS A 157 12.71 -8.01 -7.73
C LYS A 157 13.33 -9.24 -7.09
N GLU A 158 12.95 -9.53 -5.85
CA GLU A 158 13.53 -10.66 -5.09
C GLU A 158 12.88 -12.01 -5.40
N TYR A 159 11.64 -12.03 -5.91
CA TYR A 159 10.87 -13.26 -6.07
C TYR A 159 10.23 -13.37 -7.44
N GLU A 160 10.09 -14.60 -7.90
CA GLU A 160 9.34 -14.91 -9.11
C GLU A 160 7.83 -14.85 -8.85
N VAL A 161 7.11 -14.38 -9.85
CA VAL A 161 5.65 -14.29 -9.83
C VAL A 161 5.08 -15.05 -11.01
N MET A 162 4.10 -15.88 -10.73
CA MET A 162 3.35 -16.64 -11.70
C MET A 162 2.04 -15.89 -12.03
N ASN A 163 1.84 -15.54 -13.29
CA ASN A 163 0.57 -14.97 -13.75
C ASN A 163 -0.47 -16.07 -13.89
N LEU A 164 -1.61 -15.91 -13.21
CA LEU A 164 -2.73 -16.84 -13.23
C LEU A 164 -3.90 -16.31 -14.07
N HIS A 165 -4.14 -15.01 -14.02
CA HIS A 165 -5.10 -14.31 -14.87
C HIS A 165 -4.66 -12.87 -15.09
N LYS A 166 -4.82 -12.35 -16.31
CA LYS A 166 -4.53 -10.97 -16.68
C LYS A 166 -5.75 -10.35 -17.36
N GLY A 167 -6.45 -9.48 -16.63
CA GLY A 167 -7.61 -8.75 -17.12
C GLY A 167 -7.27 -7.48 -17.86
N GLY A 168 -6.24 -6.75 -17.39
CA GLY A 168 -5.87 -5.47 -17.99
C GLY A 168 -4.64 -4.84 -17.38
N LYS A 169 -4.53 -3.51 -17.56
CA LYS A 169 -3.46 -2.72 -16.95
C LYS A 169 -3.71 -2.55 -15.46
N PRO A 170 -2.66 -2.60 -14.59
CA PRO A 170 -2.81 -2.49 -13.13
C PRO A 170 -3.60 -1.24 -12.68
N GLU A 171 -3.38 -0.09 -13.31
CA GLU A 171 -4.08 1.16 -12.99
C GLU A 171 -5.62 1.10 -13.14
N ASN A 172 -6.13 0.09 -13.85
CA ASN A 172 -7.55 -0.11 -14.15
C ASN A 172 -8.10 -1.44 -13.61
N CYS A 173 -7.31 -2.17 -12.86
CA CYS A 173 -7.65 -3.51 -12.38
C CYS A 173 -7.50 -3.61 -10.86
N ILE A 174 -8.16 -4.61 -10.31
CA ILE A 174 -7.87 -5.13 -8.98
C ILE A 174 -6.76 -6.16 -9.17
N ASP A 175 -5.63 -5.94 -8.53
CA ASP A 175 -4.51 -6.87 -8.52
C ASP A 175 -4.58 -7.76 -7.27
N ILE A 176 -4.74 -9.06 -7.46
CA ILE A 176 -4.81 -10.08 -6.40
C ILE A 176 -3.54 -10.92 -6.46
N LEU A 177 -2.82 -11.00 -5.34
CA LEU A 177 -1.64 -11.83 -5.20
C LEU A 177 -1.88 -12.96 -4.21
N PHE A 178 -1.76 -14.19 -4.64
CA PHE A 178 -1.68 -15.35 -3.76
C PHE A 178 -0.30 -15.48 -3.15
N LEU A 179 -0.26 -15.68 -1.85
CA LEU A 179 0.93 -15.98 -1.08
C LEU A 179 0.83 -17.42 -0.59
N PRO A 180 1.40 -18.37 -1.34
CA PRO A 180 1.39 -19.75 -0.91
C PRO A 180 2.31 -19.95 0.31
N ASP A 181 1.84 -20.76 1.24
CA ASP A 181 2.60 -21.19 2.41
C ASP A 181 2.65 -22.72 2.48
N GLY A 182 3.68 -23.27 3.12
CA GLY A 182 3.83 -24.71 3.32
C GLY A 182 4.28 -25.52 2.12
N TYR A 183 4.83 -24.89 1.07
CA TYR A 183 5.42 -25.58 -0.08
C TYR A 183 6.95 -25.58 0.00
N ALA A 184 7.55 -26.75 -0.11
CA ALA A 184 8.98 -26.90 -0.32
C ALA A 184 9.34 -26.68 -1.81
N LYS A 185 10.62 -26.50 -2.12
CA LYS A 185 11.08 -26.27 -3.49
C LYS A 185 10.74 -27.45 -4.43
N GLU A 186 10.73 -28.65 -3.88
CA GLU A 186 10.37 -29.90 -4.56
C GLU A 186 8.88 -29.94 -4.95
N ASP A 187 8.04 -29.20 -4.24
CA ASP A 187 6.59 -29.10 -4.47
C ASP A 187 6.20 -28.11 -5.58
N ALA A 188 7.15 -27.57 -6.34
CA ALA A 188 6.89 -26.51 -7.33
C ALA A 188 5.75 -26.86 -8.30
N LYS A 189 5.66 -28.11 -8.77
CA LYS A 189 4.57 -28.57 -9.65
C LYS A 189 3.22 -28.62 -8.92
N LYS A 190 3.22 -29.05 -7.67
CA LYS A 190 2.01 -29.07 -6.82
C LYS A 190 1.52 -27.66 -6.56
N LEU A 191 2.43 -26.74 -6.18
CA LEU A 191 2.14 -25.32 -5.99
C LEU A 191 1.47 -24.75 -7.23
N GLU A 192 2.03 -24.92 -8.42
CA GLU A 192 1.46 -24.39 -9.66
C GLU A 192 0.05 -24.93 -9.92
N LYS A 193 -0.17 -26.23 -9.72
CA LYS A 193 -1.49 -26.87 -9.88
C LYS A 193 -2.49 -26.31 -8.88
N ASP A 194 -2.12 -26.17 -7.62
CA ASP A 194 -2.99 -25.65 -6.56
C ASP A 194 -3.34 -24.18 -6.81
N MET A 195 -2.35 -23.34 -7.18
CA MET A 195 -2.61 -21.92 -7.47
C MET A 195 -3.54 -21.74 -8.68
N LYS A 196 -3.41 -22.53 -9.75
CA LYS A 196 -4.34 -22.53 -10.88
C LYS A 196 -5.75 -22.95 -10.44
N ARG A 197 -5.86 -23.91 -9.54
CA ARG A 197 -7.16 -24.36 -8.99
C ARG A 197 -7.81 -23.24 -8.16
N PHE A 198 -7.06 -22.58 -7.23
CA PHE A 198 -7.57 -21.48 -6.45
C PHE A 198 -7.94 -20.28 -7.31
N ALA A 199 -7.13 -19.97 -8.33
CA ALA A 199 -7.45 -18.94 -9.30
C ALA A 199 -8.81 -19.21 -9.99
N SER A 200 -9.06 -20.47 -10.38
CA SER A 200 -10.32 -20.86 -10.96
C SER A 200 -11.50 -20.66 -9.99
N TYR A 201 -11.33 -20.96 -8.70
CA TYR A 201 -12.38 -20.71 -7.71
C TYR A 201 -12.69 -19.21 -7.60
N VAL A 202 -11.68 -18.37 -7.40
CA VAL A 202 -11.86 -16.91 -7.31
C VAL A 202 -12.53 -16.37 -8.57
N MET A 203 -12.03 -16.74 -9.76
CA MET A 203 -12.53 -16.21 -11.03
C MET A 203 -13.93 -16.73 -11.43
N ASN A 204 -14.48 -17.69 -10.69
CA ASN A 204 -15.84 -18.18 -10.86
C ASN A 204 -16.82 -17.68 -9.79
N CYS A 205 -16.35 -16.95 -8.79
CA CYS A 205 -17.19 -16.31 -7.79
C CYS A 205 -17.60 -14.88 -8.20
N THR A 206 -18.82 -14.46 -7.84
CA THR A 206 -19.24 -13.07 -7.90
C THR A 206 -18.49 -12.24 -6.83
N PRO A 207 -17.99 -11.02 -7.15
CA PRO A 207 -18.17 -10.26 -8.39
C PRO A 207 -17.10 -10.49 -9.48
N TYR A 208 -16.12 -11.35 -9.25
CA TYR A 208 -14.97 -11.51 -10.16
C TYR A 208 -15.35 -12.16 -11.48
N LYS A 209 -16.30 -13.09 -11.45
CA LYS A 209 -16.79 -13.81 -12.64
C LYS A 209 -17.30 -12.85 -13.72
N GLU A 210 -18.05 -11.85 -13.32
CA GLU A 210 -18.68 -10.86 -14.21
C GLU A 210 -17.68 -9.77 -14.62
N ASN A 211 -16.60 -9.61 -13.85
CA ASN A 211 -15.65 -8.51 -13.98
C ASN A 211 -14.23 -8.95 -14.34
N LYS A 212 -14.07 -10.10 -14.99
CA LYS A 212 -12.75 -10.71 -15.29
C LYS A 212 -11.77 -9.75 -15.97
N LYS A 213 -12.26 -8.84 -16.82
CA LYS A 213 -11.43 -7.84 -17.52
C LYS A 213 -10.85 -6.74 -16.60
N TYR A 214 -11.29 -6.68 -15.36
CA TYR A 214 -10.82 -5.73 -14.35
C TYR A 214 -10.08 -6.42 -13.19
N VAL A 215 -9.66 -7.68 -13.37
CA VAL A 215 -8.98 -8.45 -12.34
C VAL A 215 -7.67 -8.98 -12.90
N ASN A 216 -6.56 -8.70 -12.22
CA ASN A 216 -5.31 -9.41 -12.42
C ASN A 216 -5.09 -10.34 -11.22
N LEU A 217 -4.68 -11.56 -11.48
CA LEU A 217 -4.46 -12.55 -10.44
C LEU A 217 -3.11 -13.22 -10.65
N GLN A 218 -2.31 -13.22 -9.61
CA GLN A 218 -0.94 -13.70 -9.62
C GLN A 218 -0.66 -14.55 -8.37
N SER A 219 0.42 -15.30 -8.38
CA SER A 219 0.94 -16.01 -7.23
C SER A 219 2.43 -15.81 -7.11
N SER A 220 2.94 -15.60 -5.92
CA SER A 220 4.38 -15.66 -5.68
C SER A 220 4.85 -17.10 -5.76
N ARG A 221 6.11 -17.30 -6.18
CA ARG A 221 6.83 -18.58 -6.11
C ARG A 221 7.80 -18.56 -4.93
N VAL A 222 7.25 -18.40 -3.73
CA VAL A 222 8.04 -18.47 -2.50
C VAL A 222 7.97 -19.90 -1.97
N PHE A 223 9.12 -20.50 -1.78
CA PHE A 223 9.25 -21.80 -1.16
C PHE A 223 9.85 -21.60 0.23
N LEU A 224 9.16 -22.06 1.24
CA LEU A 224 9.63 -22.02 2.61
C LEU A 224 10.21 -23.37 2.97
N ASN A 225 11.46 -23.39 3.41
CA ASN A 225 12.10 -24.62 3.92
C ASN A 225 11.59 -24.98 5.34
N THR A 226 10.42 -24.50 5.72
CA THR A 226 9.80 -24.76 7.03
C THR A 226 8.65 -25.73 6.87
N PRO A 227 8.45 -26.65 7.84
CA PRO A 227 7.31 -27.56 7.83
C PRO A 227 5.98 -26.79 7.83
N PRO A 228 4.91 -27.36 7.25
CA PRO A 228 3.60 -26.67 7.17
C PRO A 228 3.11 -26.24 8.54
N LEU A 229 2.44 -25.08 8.57
CA LEU A 229 1.73 -24.58 9.76
C LEU A 229 0.80 -25.70 10.28
N GLY A 230 1.12 -26.27 11.44
CA GLY A 230 0.37 -27.37 12.05
C GLY A 230 1.25 -28.52 12.57
N SER A 231 2.49 -28.61 12.13
CA SER A 231 3.46 -29.58 12.66
C SER A 231 4.54 -28.89 13.49
N VAL A 232 4.19 -28.38 14.67
CA VAL A 232 5.10 -27.69 15.60
C VAL A 232 5.26 -26.20 15.26
N MET A 233 4.69 -25.33 16.10
CA MET A 233 5.12 -23.93 16.18
C MET A 233 6.57 -23.95 16.71
N PRO A 234 7.60 -23.63 15.91
CA PRO A 234 8.90 -23.42 16.50
C PRO A 234 8.85 -22.09 17.24
N ASP A 235 9.33 -22.11 18.46
CA ASP A 235 9.68 -20.92 19.28
C ASP A 235 10.87 -20.16 18.64
N SER A 236 10.87 -19.95 17.31
CA SER A 236 12.02 -19.43 16.62
C SER A 236 11.78 -18.02 16.06
N ALA A 237 12.76 -17.19 16.32
CA ALA A 237 12.90 -15.82 15.83
C ALA A 237 12.86 -15.67 14.28
N GLU A 238 12.76 -16.77 13.53
CA GLU A 238 12.73 -16.77 12.06
C GLU A 238 11.35 -16.44 11.47
N TYR A 239 10.27 -16.74 12.18
CA TYR A 239 8.90 -16.50 11.70
C TYR A 239 8.59 -15.01 11.50
N PRO A 240 8.99 -14.11 12.42
CA PRO A 240 8.84 -12.69 12.22
C PRO A 240 9.64 -12.16 11.02
N LEU A 241 10.79 -12.75 10.71
CA LEU A 241 11.64 -12.32 9.61
C LEU A 241 11.03 -12.70 8.25
N MET A 242 10.40 -13.87 8.15
CA MET A 242 9.73 -14.33 6.93
C MET A 242 8.43 -13.60 6.69
N ALA A 243 7.60 -13.38 7.70
CA ALA A 243 6.40 -12.56 7.59
C ALA A 243 6.76 -11.12 7.18
N ARG A 244 7.84 -10.56 7.74
CA ARG A 244 8.38 -9.26 7.33
C ARG A 244 8.82 -9.25 5.87
N ARG A 245 9.58 -10.24 5.40
CA ARG A 245 10.01 -10.35 3.99
C ARG A 245 8.83 -10.50 3.05
N LEU A 246 7.81 -11.28 3.43
CA LEU A 246 6.59 -11.46 2.64
C LEU A 246 5.76 -10.17 2.56
N THR A 247 5.64 -9.46 3.68
CA THR A 247 4.96 -8.15 3.74
C THR A 247 5.70 -7.11 2.89
N TYR A 248 7.02 -7.05 2.97
CA TYR A 248 7.85 -6.21 2.10
C TYR A 248 7.65 -6.55 0.62
N PHE A 249 7.56 -7.82 0.28
CA PHE A 249 7.33 -8.28 -1.07
C PHE A 249 5.97 -7.84 -1.64
N LEU A 250 4.91 -7.97 -0.84
CA LEU A 250 3.56 -7.52 -1.22
C LEU A 250 3.50 -6.02 -1.49
N PHE A 251 4.07 -5.22 -0.58
CA PHE A 251 4.13 -3.78 -0.75
C PHE A 251 4.99 -3.38 -1.95
N SER A 252 6.02 -4.17 -2.26
CA SER A 252 6.98 -3.83 -3.31
C SER A 252 6.48 -4.06 -4.73
N LEU A 253 5.64 -5.08 -4.94
CA LEU A 253 5.19 -5.44 -6.30
C LEU A 253 3.90 -4.75 -6.73
N TYR A 254 2.99 -4.45 -5.80
CA TYR A 254 1.61 -4.17 -6.16
C TYR A 254 1.04 -2.87 -5.60
N GLY A 255 1.76 -2.17 -4.72
CA GLY A 255 1.14 -1.06 -4.00
C GLY A 255 -0.13 -1.48 -3.24
N VAL A 256 -0.30 -2.78 -3.01
CA VAL A 256 -1.47 -3.33 -2.33
C VAL A 256 -1.41 -2.94 -0.88
N GLN A 257 -2.29 -2.05 -0.50
CA GLN A 257 -2.60 -1.80 0.89
C GLN A 257 -3.64 -2.83 1.30
N PHE A 258 -3.34 -3.65 2.30
CA PHE A 258 -4.35 -4.49 2.91
C PHE A 258 -5.43 -3.59 3.50
N ILE A 259 -6.62 -3.67 2.94
CA ILE A 259 -7.86 -3.27 3.62
C ILE A 259 -8.22 -4.47 4.48
N THR A 260 -7.86 -4.44 5.75
CA THR A 260 -8.40 -5.36 6.76
C THR A 260 -9.75 -4.87 7.24
#